data_76eadbd406066eb5997ffa5450af8938
#
_entry.id   76eadbd406066eb5997ffa5450af8938
#
_cell.length_a   1.000
_cell.length_b   1.000
_cell.length_c   1.000
_cell.angle_alpha   90.00
_cell.angle_beta   90.00
_cell.angle_gamma   90.00
#
_symmetry.space_group_name_H-M   'P 1'
#
loop_
_entity.id
_entity.type
_entity.pdbx_description
1 polymer ?
#
loop_
_entity_poly.entity_id
_entity_poly.type
_entity_poly.pdbx_seq_one_letter_code
_entity_poly.pdbx_strand_id
1 'polypeptide(L)'
;MGHIILYAIVPILIIMLLGYCSGRAGAFSGADARVLNKVVLNFALPAALFVSIVKANRQMLGVDIKLTIIAFTVLLACFFLVYFIFRRVYKDTVVESAISALISGSPTIGFLGFAVLEPIFGSSASVGLVIAIVSIEVNALGIPIGLALINAGKAQTGADGQHTSLWKPMISALREPVAWAPILAVVLVLCGVKWPQQLDPSFNLLAQANASVAVFAAGITLSTVQIKINGQAVMGSFLKLIVMPLALLIVGLIFKMEPTNLKMLVICGALPPAFSGIIIASRNNTYVATGTSSLALSTILFMALCPLWLWFTDLAISWFHTI
;
A
#
# COMPACT_ATOMS: atom_id res chain seq x y z
N MET A 1 -20.41 -4.14 12.78
CA MET A 1 -19.64 -5.22 12.12
C MET A 1 -20.28 -5.69 10.82
N GLY A 2 -21.51 -6.28 10.84
CA GLY A 2 -22.15 -6.78 9.63
C GLY A 2 -22.31 -5.72 8.52
N HIS A 3 -22.60 -4.48 8.88
CA HIS A 3 -22.74 -3.36 7.96
C HIS A 3 -21.42 -3.05 7.22
N ILE A 4 -20.28 -3.05 7.93
CA ILE A 4 -18.94 -2.82 7.33
C ILE A 4 -18.59 -3.94 6.35
N ILE A 5 -18.86 -5.19 6.72
CA ILE A 5 -18.62 -6.33 5.81
C ILE A 5 -19.46 -6.17 4.54
N LEU A 6 -20.74 -5.88 4.69
CA LEU A 6 -21.68 -5.82 3.57
C LEU A 6 -21.42 -4.65 2.63
N TYR A 7 -21.13 -3.47 3.16
CA TYR A 7 -21.02 -2.24 2.36
C TYR A 7 -19.58 -1.86 1.97
N ALA A 8 -18.56 -2.35 2.67
CA ALA A 8 -17.17 -2.07 2.33
C ALA A 8 -16.48 -3.26 1.66
N ILE A 9 -16.61 -4.46 2.21
CA ILE A 9 -15.81 -5.60 1.75
C ILE A 9 -16.48 -6.33 0.59
N VAL A 10 -17.80 -6.55 0.64
CA VAL A 10 -18.52 -7.27 -0.42
C VAL A 10 -18.41 -6.59 -1.80
N PRO A 11 -18.54 -5.25 -1.96
CA PRO A 11 -18.33 -4.60 -3.25
C PRO A 11 -16.92 -4.80 -3.81
N ILE A 12 -15.89 -4.74 -2.97
CA ILE A 12 -14.50 -5.00 -3.37
C ILE A 12 -14.36 -6.42 -3.89
N LEU A 13 -14.96 -7.40 -3.18
CA LEU A 13 -14.99 -8.80 -3.60
C LEU A 13 -15.65 -9.02 -4.95
N ILE A 14 -16.81 -8.43 -5.13
CA ILE A 14 -17.56 -8.56 -6.39
C ILE A 14 -16.73 -8.01 -7.56
N ILE A 15 -16.16 -6.81 -7.42
CA ILE A 15 -15.34 -6.20 -8.48
C ILE A 15 -14.08 -7.04 -8.73
N MET A 16 -13.44 -7.55 -7.69
CA MET A 16 -12.26 -8.41 -7.81
C MET A 16 -12.58 -9.74 -8.48
N LEU A 17 -13.72 -10.36 -8.13
CA LEU A 17 -14.21 -11.60 -8.77
C LEU A 17 -14.55 -11.36 -10.24
N LEU A 18 -15.19 -10.25 -10.57
CA LEU A 18 -15.46 -9.88 -11.97
C LEU A 18 -14.13 -9.77 -12.77
N GLY A 19 -13.12 -9.11 -12.21
CA GLY A 19 -11.79 -9.05 -12.82
C GLY A 19 -11.16 -10.43 -12.97
N TYR A 20 -11.24 -11.28 -11.93
CA TYR A 20 -10.74 -12.65 -11.97
C TYR A 20 -11.44 -13.52 -13.03
N CYS A 21 -12.77 -13.50 -13.06
CA CYS A 21 -13.56 -14.22 -14.05
C CYS A 21 -13.26 -13.74 -15.46
N SER A 22 -13.16 -12.43 -15.67
CA SER A 22 -12.82 -11.83 -16.98
C SER A 22 -11.44 -12.26 -17.46
N GLY A 23 -10.46 -12.34 -16.56
CA GLY A 23 -9.12 -12.86 -16.88
C GLY A 23 -9.12 -14.37 -17.18
N ARG A 24 -9.88 -15.17 -16.42
CA ARG A 24 -10.00 -16.62 -16.67
C ARG A 24 -10.76 -16.93 -17.96
N ALA A 25 -11.73 -16.11 -18.32
CA ALA A 25 -12.46 -16.21 -19.58
C ALA A 25 -11.65 -15.75 -20.81
N GLY A 26 -10.46 -15.20 -20.62
CA GLY A 26 -9.61 -14.70 -21.70
C GLY A 26 -10.03 -13.35 -22.27
N ALA A 27 -11.03 -12.67 -21.66
CA ALA A 27 -11.44 -11.33 -22.08
C ALA A 27 -10.38 -10.26 -21.76
N PHE A 28 -9.59 -10.48 -20.69
CA PHE A 28 -8.45 -9.65 -20.30
C PHE A 28 -7.24 -10.50 -19.97
N SER A 29 -6.06 -9.97 -20.32
CA SER A 29 -4.77 -10.60 -20.07
C SER A 29 -4.01 -9.88 -18.95
N GLY A 30 -2.91 -10.47 -18.48
CA GLY A 30 -2.00 -9.77 -17.57
C GLY A 30 -1.35 -8.52 -18.19
N ALA A 31 -1.31 -8.39 -19.52
CA ALA A 31 -0.87 -7.18 -20.20
C ALA A 31 -1.89 -6.05 -20.02
N ASP A 32 -3.18 -6.36 -20.14
CA ASP A 32 -4.27 -5.39 -19.94
C ASP A 32 -4.33 -4.92 -18.48
N ALA A 33 -4.13 -5.82 -17.52
CA ALA A 33 -4.01 -5.45 -16.11
C ALA A 33 -2.86 -4.44 -15.88
N ARG A 34 -1.71 -4.61 -16.57
CA ARG A 34 -0.61 -3.64 -16.48
C ARG A 34 -0.95 -2.28 -17.06
N VAL A 35 -1.75 -2.22 -18.14
CA VAL A 35 -2.23 -0.96 -18.72
C VAL A 35 -3.19 -0.26 -17.76
N LEU A 36 -4.17 -1.00 -17.21
CA LEU A 36 -5.09 -0.47 -16.19
C LEU A 36 -4.34 0.08 -14.97
N ASN A 37 -3.35 -0.67 -14.48
CA ASN A 37 -2.51 -0.24 -13.36
C ASN A 37 -1.71 1.04 -13.68
N LYS A 38 -1.25 1.23 -14.93
CA LYS A 38 -0.60 2.49 -15.34
C LYS A 38 -1.57 3.67 -15.30
N VAL A 39 -2.82 3.48 -15.75
CA VAL A 39 -3.86 4.52 -15.66
C VAL A 39 -4.12 4.90 -14.21
N VAL A 40 -4.26 3.90 -13.35
CA VAL A 40 -4.47 4.12 -11.91
C VAL A 40 -3.30 4.90 -11.29
N LEU A 41 -2.07 4.43 -11.45
CA LEU A 41 -0.89 5.02 -10.79
C LEU A 41 -0.49 6.39 -11.34
N ASN A 42 -0.71 6.64 -12.64
CA ASN A 42 -0.26 7.89 -13.25
C ASN A 42 -1.33 8.99 -13.26
N PHE A 43 -2.62 8.64 -13.14
CA PHE A 43 -3.72 9.60 -13.24
C PHE A 43 -4.71 9.50 -12.10
N ALA A 44 -5.35 8.33 -11.89
CA ALA A 44 -6.46 8.21 -10.97
C ALA A 44 -6.04 8.39 -9.50
N LEU A 45 -4.99 7.69 -9.06
CA LEU A 45 -4.47 7.78 -7.70
C LEU A 45 -3.86 9.16 -7.40
N PRO A 46 -3.00 9.76 -8.24
CA PRO A 46 -2.53 11.11 -8.04
C PRO A 46 -3.64 12.15 -7.92
N ALA A 47 -4.68 12.06 -8.76
CA ALA A 47 -5.85 12.93 -8.68
C ALA A 47 -6.63 12.75 -7.37
N ALA A 48 -6.85 11.51 -6.94
CA ALA A 48 -7.52 11.20 -5.67
C ALA A 48 -6.75 11.76 -4.47
N LEU A 49 -5.43 11.52 -4.42
CA LEU A 49 -4.56 12.02 -3.36
C LEU A 49 -4.52 13.54 -3.33
N PHE A 50 -4.35 14.15 -4.50
CA PHE A 50 -4.28 15.59 -4.63
C PHE A 50 -5.56 16.28 -4.13
N VAL A 51 -6.72 15.84 -4.64
CA VAL A 51 -8.01 16.46 -4.30
C VAL A 51 -8.39 16.25 -2.84
N SER A 52 -8.03 15.12 -2.26
CA SER A 52 -8.28 14.83 -0.85
C SER A 52 -7.46 15.72 0.08
N ILE A 53 -6.18 15.97 -0.25
CA ILE A 53 -5.27 16.76 0.57
C ILE A 53 -5.50 18.24 0.40
N VAL A 54 -5.72 18.73 -0.83
CA VAL A 54 -5.86 20.18 -1.08
C VAL A 54 -7.10 20.76 -0.41
N LYS A 55 -8.07 19.92 -0.04
CA LYS A 55 -9.26 20.28 0.76
C LYS A 55 -9.02 20.26 2.28
N ALA A 56 -7.87 19.73 2.73
CA ALA A 56 -7.50 19.76 4.15
C ALA A 56 -7.15 21.19 4.59
N ASN A 57 -7.32 21.48 5.88
CA ASN A 57 -6.86 22.74 6.45
C ASN A 57 -5.45 22.58 7.07
N ARG A 58 -4.76 23.72 7.32
CA ARG A 58 -3.42 23.72 7.92
C ARG A 58 -3.38 23.04 9.31
N GLN A 59 -4.46 23.16 10.09
CA GLN A 59 -4.53 22.57 11.43
C GLN A 59 -4.55 21.05 11.34
N MET A 60 -5.28 20.48 10.37
CA MET A 60 -5.28 19.02 10.13
C MET A 60 -3.87 18.51 9.80
N LEU A 61 -3.12 19.21 8.96
CA LEU A 61 -1.75 18.82 8.63
C LEU A 61 -0.80 18.89 9.85
N GLY A 62 -1.02 19.83 10.77
CA GLY A 62 -0.23 19.96 12.00
C GLY A 62 -0.52 18.89 13.05
N VAL A 63 -1.77 18.45 13.17
CA VAL A 63 -2.19 17.39 14.12
C VAL A 63 -1.63 16.02 13.69
N ASP A 64 -1.38 15.82 12.41
CA ASP A 64 -1.00 14.54 11.85
C ASP A 64 0.52 14.27 11.81
N ILE A 65 1.35 15.12 12.45
CA ILE A 65 2.80 14.86 12.59
C ILE A 65 3.06 13.53 13.30
N LYS A 66 2.30 13.22 14.36
CA LYS A 66 2.42 11.91 15.05
C LYS A 66 2.07 10.76 14.13
N LEU A 67 0.99 10.87 13.38
CA LEU A 67 0.58 9.88 12.38
C LEU A 67 1.71 9.66 11.36
N THR A 68 2.26 10.73 10.81
CA THR A 68 3.34 10.67 9.82
C THR A 68 4.58 9.96 10.39
N ILE A 69 5.05 10.39 11.57
CA ILE A 69 6.24 9.80 12.20
C ILE A 69 6.03 8.32 12.49
N ILE A 70 4.88 7.94 13.06
CA ILE A 70 4.58 6.55 13.40
C ILE A 70 4.44 5.72 12.14
N ALA A 71 3.70 6.19 11.13
CA ALA A 71 3.56 5.49 9.85
C ALA A 71 4.92 5.22 9.21
N PHE A 72 5.74 6.26 9.03
CA PHE A 72 7.07 6.12 8.40
C PHE A 72 7.99 5.20 9.19
N THR A 73 8.06 5.40 10.50
CA THR A 73 8.98 4.62 11.35
C THR A 73 8.58 3.14 11.40
N VAL A 74 7.29 2.86 11.62
CA VAL A 74 6.82 1.47 11.80
C VAL A 74 6.79 0.72 10.48
N LEU A 75 6.31 1.35 9.39
CA LEU A 75 6.28 0.70 8.07
C LEU A 75 7.70 0.41 7.57
N LEU A 76 8.63 1.37 7.73
CA LEU A 76 10.02 1.16 7.37
C LEU A 76 10.69 0.10 8.25
N ALA A 77 10.38 0.07 9.55
CA ALA A 77 10.86 -0.98 10.45
C ALA A 77 10.32 -2.36 10.05
N CYS A 78 9.05 -2.46 9.65
CA CYS A 78 8.46 -3.69 9.14
C CYS A 78 9.09 -4.11 7.80
N PHE A 79 9.38 -3.16 6.91
CA PHE A 79 10.11 -3.43 5.67
C PHE A 79 11.47 -4.10 5.95
N PHE A 80 12.26 -3.52 6.85
CA PHE A 80 13.55 -4.11 7.24
C PHE A 80 13.39 -5.40 8.04
N LEU A 81 12.36 -5.53 8.86
CA LEU A 81 12.06 -6.78 9.58
C LEU A 81 11.85 -7.93 8.58
N VAL A 82 11.01 -7.72 7.54
CA VAL A 82 10.83 -8.71 6.47
C VAL A 82 12.16 -9.01 5.79
N TYR A 83 12.91 -7.99 5.39
CA TYR A 83 14.23 -8.16 4.77
C TYR A 83 15.16 -9.05 5.61
N PHE A 84 15.29 -8.77 6.91
CA PHE A 84 16.19 -9.52 7.79
C PHE A 84 15.69 -10.93 8.10
N ILE A 85 14.37 -11.15 8.24
CA ILE A 85 13.81 -12.49 8.44
C ILE A 85 14.12 -13.36 7.22
N PHE A 86 13.85 -12.88 6.01
CA PHE A 86 14.11 -13.65 4.79
C PHE A 86 15.62 -13.87 4.60
N ARG A 87 16.44 -12.89 4.89
CA ARG A 87 17.89 -13.00 4.83
C ARG A 87 18.50 -14.00 5.82
N ARG A 88 17.97 -14.06 7.05
CA ARG A 88 18.55 -14.88 8.14
C ARG A 88 17.90 -16.23 8.29
N VAL A 89 16.56 -16.32 8.20
CA VAL A 89 15.80 -17.57 8.44
C VAL A 89 15.79 -18.41 7.16
N TYR A 90 15.46 -17.81 6.02
CA TYR A 90 15.40 -18.53 4.74
C TYR A 90 16.74 -18.55 3.99
N LYS A 91 17.75 -17.80 4.45
CA LYS A 91 19.06 -17.67 3.83
C LYS A 91 18.99 -17.17 2.38
N ASP A 92 17.96 -16.40 2.07
CA ASP A 92 17.76 -15.81 0.76
C ASP A 92 18.93 -14.86 0.39
N THR A 93 19.17 -14.67 -0.88
CA THR A 93 20.12 -13.65 -1.37
C THR A 93 19.68 -12.25 -0.98
N VAL A 94 20.55 -11.27 -1.11
CA VAL A 94 20.23 -9.85 -0.89
C VAL A 94 19.07 -9.41 -1.81
N VAL A 95 19.10 -9.86 -3.08
CA VAL A 95 18.07 -9.53 -4.08
C VAL A 95 16.72 -10.13 -3.70
N GLU A 96 16.67 -11.41 -3.35
CA GLU A 96 15.44 -12.09 -2.93
C GLU A 96 14.85 -11.47 -1.67
N SER A 97 15.68 -11.20 -0.67
CA SER A 97 15.26 -10.57 0.59
C SER A 97 14.73 -9.15 0.38
N ALA A 98 15.34 -8.37 -0.52
CA ALA A 98 14.87 -7.03 -0.87
C ALA A 98 13.51 -7.09 -1.60
N ILE A 99 13.34 -8.05 -2.51
CA ILE A 99 12.06 -8.28 -3.19
C ILE A 99 10.98 -8.73 -2.20
N SER A 100 11.31 -9.62 -1.25
CA SER A 100 10.39 -10.04 -0.20
C SER A 100 9.94 -8.87 0.67
N ALA A 101 10.87 -7.95 1.01
CA ALA A 101 10.55 -6.73 1.75
C ALA A 101 9.65 -5.78 0.95
N LEU A 102 9.88 -5.62 -0.35
CA LEU A 102 9.00 -4.84 -1.23
C LEU A 102 7.60 -5.42 -1.35
N ILE A 103 7.45 -6.75 -1.32
CA ILE A 103 6.16 -7.43 -1.39
C ILE A 103 5.48 -7.40 -0.03
N SER A 104 6.07 -8.03 0.97
CA SER A 104 5.43 -8.28 2.27
C SER A 104 5.68 -7.19 3.31
N GLY A 105 6.66 -6.31 3.09
CA GLY A 105 6.95 -5.15 3.95
C GLY A 105 6.22 -3.87 3.54
N SER A 106 5.45 -3.88 2.45
CA SER A 106 4.75 -2.70 1.95
C SER A 106 3.26 -2.98 1.69
N PRO A 107 2.34 -2.09 2.12
CA PRO A 107 0.90 -2.24 1.84
C PRO A 107 0.55 -1.81 0.41
N THR A 108 -0.48 -2.44 -0.18
CA THR A 108 -1.03 -2.06 -1.49
C THR A 108 -1.93 -0.83 -1.41
N ILE A 109 -1.43 0.24 -0.80
CA ILE A 109 -2.21 1.42 -0.46
C ILE A 109 -2.79 2.12 -1.69
N GLY A 110 -2.02 2.19 -2.79
CA GLY A 110 -2.44 2.87 -4.01
C GLY A 110 -3.66 2.25 -4.68
N PHE A 111 -3.85 0.95 -4.54
CA PHE A 111 -4.96 0.23 -5.17
C PHE A 111 -6.13 0.04 -4.23
N LEU A 112 -5.90 -0.37 -2.99
CA LEU A 112 -6.95 -0.72 -2.04
C LEU A 112 -7.21 0.35 -0.98
N GLY A 113 -6.35 1.35 -0.83
CA GLY A 113 -6.48 2.37 0.21
C GLY A 113 -7.86 3.04 0.20
N PHE A 114 -8.20 3.71 -0.90
CA PHE A 114 -9.50 4.37 -1.03
C PHE A 114 -10.66 3.37 -1.06
N ALA A 115 -10.50 2.24 -1.76
CA ALA A 115 -11.54 1.22 -1.87
C ALA A 115 -11.96 0.65 -0.50
N VAL A 116 -11.02 0.57 0.45
CA VAL A 116 -11.28 0.01 1.79
C VAL A 116 -11.61 1.10 2.81
N LEU A 117 -10.86 2.20 2.83
CA LEU A 117 -11.02 3.19 3.90
C LEU A 117 -12.26 4.08 3.73
N GLU A 118 -12.58 4.51 2.50
CA GLU A 118 -13.74 5.38 2.29
C GLU A 118 -15.09 4.75 2.68
N PRO A 119 -15.38 3.49 2.33
CA PRO A 119 -16.62 2.86 2.78
C PRO A 119 -16.70 2.65 4.30
N ILE A 120 -15.55 2.56 4.99
CA ILE A 120 -15.49 2.33 6.45
C ILE A 120 -15.54 3.65 7.23
N PHE A 121 -14.79 4.67 6.79
CA PHE A 121 -14.58 5.91 7.53
C PHE A 121 -15.21 7.14 6.87
N GLY A 122 -15.84 6.97 5.70
CA GLY A 122 -16.39 8.06 4.89
C GLY A 122 -15.33 8.75 4.03
N SER A 123 -15.80 9.46 3.00
CA SER A 123 -14.94 10.26 2.13
C SER A 123 -14.58 11.56 2.83
N SER A 124 -13.45 11.60 3.51
CA SER A 124 -12.98 12.73 4.29
C SER A 124 -11.53 13.10 3.96
N ALA A 125 -11.14 14.34 4.26
CA ALA A 125 -9.76 14.80 4.11
C ALA A 125 -8.78 13.98 4.96
N SER A 126 -9.20 13.50 6.14
CA SER A 126 -8.38 12.65 7.01
C SER A 126 -8.08 11.29 6.36
N VAL A 127 -9.05 10.65 5.71
CA VAL A 127 -8.83 9.40 4.95
C VAL A 127 -7.82 9.63 3.83
N GLY A 128 -8.00 10.67 3.03
CA GLY A 128 -7.06 11.02 1.96
C GLY A 128 -5.65 11.30 2.48
N LEU A 129 -5.53 11.96 3.62
CA LEU A 129 -4.23 12.26 4.24
C LEU A 129 -3.50 11.00 4.73
N VAL A 130 -4.21 10.08 5.43
CA VAL A 130 -3.61 8.81 5.85
C VAL A 130 -3.13 7.99 4.64
N ILE A 131 -3.96 7.91 3.60
CA ILE A 131 -3.58 7.21 2.36
C ILE A 131 -2.36 7.86 1.70
N ALA A 132 -2.31 9.20 1.68
CA ALA A 132 -1.18 9.94 1.11
C ALA A 132 0.12 9.70 1.88
N ILE A 133 0.07 9.76 3.22
CA ILE A 133 1.23 9.53 4.08
C ILE A 133 1.81 8.13 3.82
N VAL A 134 0.95 7.10 3.84
CA VAL A 134 1.38 5.72 3.57
C VAL A 134 1.84 5.55 2.12
N SER A 135 1.19 6.23 1.15
CA SER A 135 1.62 6.19 -0.27
C SER A 135 3.01 6.82 -0.46
N ILE A 136 3.29 7.93 0.21
CA ILE A 136 4.61 8.59 0.16
C ILE A 136 5.67 7.64 0.77
N GLU A 137 5.37 7.03 1.91
CA GLU A 137 6.28 6.07 2.54
C GLU A 137 6.60 4.92 1.57
N VAL A 138 5.60 4.26 1.01
CA VAL A 138 5.78 3.11 0.11
C VAL A 138 6.52 3.51 -1.17
N ASN A 139 6.10 4.60 -1.83
CA ASN A 139 6.59 4.95 -3.17
C ASN A 139 7.88 5.80 -3.13
N ALA A 140 8.02 6.71 -2.16
CA ALA A 140 9.17 7.61 -2.09
C ALA A 140 10.30 7.09 -1.19
N LEU A 141 10.06 6.10 -0.31
CA LEU A 141 11.07 5.49 0.54
C LEU A 141 11.19 3.98 0.29
N GLY A 142 10.13 3.20 0.48
CA GLY A 142 10.17 1.75 0.42
C GLY A 142 10.67 1.22 -0.93
N ILE A 143 10.11 1.69 -2.04
CA ILE A 143 10.53 1.27 -3.39
C ILE A 143 11.98 1.67 -3.68
N PRO A 144 12.43 2.91 -3.49
CA PRO A 144 13.82 3.29 -3.73
C PRO A 144 14.83 2.52 -2.87
N ILE A 145 14.51 2.30 -1.59
CA ILE A 145 15.36 1.50 -0.69
C ILE A 145 15.45 0.06 -1.21
N GLY A 146 14.33 -0.55 -1.56
CA GLY A 146 14.29 -1.90 -2.11
C GLY A 146 15.09 -2.03 -3.41
N LEU A 147 14.96 -1.08 -4.34
CA LEU A 147 15.74 -1.04 -5.58
C LEU A 147 17.25 -0.85 -5.31
N ALA A 148 17.61 -0.03 -4.33
CA ALA A 148 18.99 0.15 -3.91
C ALA A 148 19.59 -1.14 -3.36
N LEU A 149 18.85 -1.88 -2.51
CA LEU A 149 19.27 -3.18 -1.99
C LEU A 149 19.41 -4.23 -3.12
N ILE A 150 18.47 -4.26 -4.09
CA ILE A 150 18.54 -5.13 -5.26
C ILE A 150 19.82 -4.85 -6.06
N ASN A 151 20.09 -3.57 -6.35
CA ASN A 151 21.29 -3.17 -7.09
C ASN A 151 22.57 -3.52 -6.34
N ALA A 152 22.61 -3.31 -5.01
CA ALA A 152 23.74 -3.71 -4.17
C ALA A 152 23.96 -5.23 -4.18
N GLY A 153 22.88 -6.03 -4.16
CA GLY A 153 22.95 -7.49 -4.26
C GLY A 153 23.49 -7.97 -5.61
N LYS A 154 23.08 -7.34 -6.71
CA LYS A 154 23.59 -7.64 -8.07
C LYS A 154 25.08 -7.28 -8.20
N ALA A 155 25.51 -6.17 -7.66
CA ALA A 155 26.92 -5.76 -7.67
C ALA A 155 27.84 -6.78 -6.94
N GLN A 156 27.34 -7.39 -5.86
CA GLN A 156 28.07 -8.43 -5.13
C GLN A 156 28.25 -9.73 -5.93
N THR A 157 27.33 -10.01 -6.84
CA THR A 157 27.40 -11.23 -7.70
C THR A 157 28.12 -11.01 -9.03
N GLY A 158 28.68 -9.82 -9.27
CA GLY A 158 29.41 -9.50 -10.49
C GLY A 158 28.53 -9.33 -11.74
N ALA A 159 27.21 -9.32 -11.58
CA ALA A 159 26.27 -9.29 -12.71
C ALA A 159 26.15 -7.89 -13.37
N ASP A 160 26.51 -6.81 -12.67
CA ASP A 160 26.56 -5.46 -13.23
C ASP A 160 27.61 -4.61 -12.46
N GLY A 161 28.75 -4.35 -13.09
CA GLY A 161 29.86 -3.57 -12.52
C GLY A 161 29.63 -2.06 -12.38
N GLN A 162 28.37 -1.59 -12.33
CA GLN A 162 28.06 -0.17 -12.12
C GLN A 162 27.69 0.09 -10.67
N HIS A 163 28.52 0.88 -10.00
CA HIS A 163 28.18 1.55 -8.75
C HIS A 163 26.97 2.48 -8.97
N THR A 164 25.75 1.95 -8.84
CA THR A 164 24.54 2.77 -8.96
C THR A 164 24.36 3.57 -7.67
N SER A 165 24.51 4.88 -7.78
CA SER A 165 24.21 5.85 -6.72
C SER A 165 22.79 5.63 -6.18
N LEU A 166 22.63 5.57 -4.87
CA LEU A 166 21.32 5.44 -4.18
C LEU A 166 20.38 6.62 -4.51
N TRP A 167 20.93 7.76 -4.89
CA TRP A 167 20.19 8.99 -5.19
C TRP A 167 19.38 8.90 -6.50
N LYS A 168 19.87 8.17 -7.51
CA LYS A 168 19.16 8.06 -8.80
C LYS A 168 17.78 7.38 -8.67
N PRO A 169 17.65 6.21 -8.00
CA PRO A 169 16.34 5.60 -7.75
C PRO A 169 15.41 6.51 -6.93
N MET A 170 15.93 7.22 -5.94
CA MET A 170 15.16 8.09 -5.07
C MET A 170 14.62 9.32 -5.82
N ILE A 171 15.44 9.96 -6.64
CA ILE A 171 15.00 11.08 -7.50
C ILE A 171 14.00 10.59 -8.54
N SER A 172 14.19 9.41 -9.12
CA SER A 172 13.24 8.82 -10.07
C SER A 172 11.89 8.55 -9.42
N ALA A 173 11.86 8.03 -8.19
CA ALA A 173 10.62 7.79 -7.46
C ALA A 173 9.87 9.09 -7.10
N LEU A 174 10.58 10.15 -6.75
CA LEU A 174 9.97 11.47 -6.50
C LEU A 174 9.38 12.12 -7.76
N ARG A 175 9.79 11.68 -8.96
CA ARG A 175 9.21 12.12 -10.23
C ARG A 175 7.91 11.40 -10.59
N GLU A 176 7.61 10.29 -9.93
CA GLU A 176 6.36 9.56 -10.15
C GLU A 176 5.16 10.41 -9.68
N PRO A 177 4.07 10.49 -10.49
CA PRO A 177 2.88 11.29 -10.14
C PRO A 177 2.31 10.95 -8.76
N VAL A 178 2.34 9.69 -8.38
CA VAL A 178 1.88 9.18 -7.08
C VAL A 178 2.66 9.76 -5.90
N ALA A 179 3.92 10.14 -6.10
CA ALA A 179 4.74 10.75 -5.05
C ALA A 179 4.62 12.28 -5.02
N TRP A 180 4.76 12.95 -6.19
CA TRP A 180 4.78 14.42 -6.19
C TRP A 180 3.40 15.07 -6.04
N ALA A 181 2.30 14.42 -6.51
CA ALA A 181 0.97 15.03 -6.42
C ALA A 181 0.51 15.29 -4.98
N PRO A 182 0.61 14.35 -4.02
CA PRO A 182 0.31 14.61 -2.62
C PRO A 182 1.26 15.64 -1.99
N ILE A 183 2.55 15.63 -2.34
CA ILE A 183 3.52 16.61 -1.85
C ILE A 183 3.13 18.02 -2.33
N LEU A 184 2.79 18.17 -3.61
CA LEU A 184 2.32 19.45 -4.16
C LEU A 184 1.06 19.93 -3.44
N ALA A 185 0.09 19.05 -3.20
CA ALA A 185 -1.14 19.38 -2.48
C ALA A 185 -0.84 19.89 -1.07
N VAL A 186 0.05 19.22 -0.32
CA VAL A 186 0.52 19.66 1.01
C VAL A 186 1.17 21.03 0.94
N VAL A 187 2.06 21.28 -0.02
CA VAL A 187 2.73 22.56 -0.20
C VAL A 187 1.71 23.67 -0.47
N LEU A 188 0.73 23.46 -1.35
CA LEU A 188 -0.33 24.43 -1.63
C LEU A 188 -1.14 24.77 -0.38
N VAL A 189 -1.52 23.78 0.42
CA VAL A 189 -2.25 23.99 1.70
C VAL A 189 -1.39 24.79 2.68
N LEU A 190 -0.11 24.44 2.85
CA LEU A 190 0.83 25.14 3.73
C LEU A 190 1.08 26.59 3.27
N CYS A 191 1.15 26.82 1.96
CA CYS A 191 1.26 28.19 1.40
C CYS A 191 -0.05 28.99 1.47
N GLY A 192 -1.18 28.34 1.84
CA GLY A 192 -2.49 29.01 1.90
C GLY A 192 -3.09 29.32 0.55
N VAL A 193 -2.65 28.65 -0.50
CA VAL A 193 -3.20 28.80 -1.84
C VAL A 193 -4.60 28.18 -1.85
N LYS A 194 -5.59 29.00 -2.22
CA LYS A 194 -6.98 28.51 -2.38
C LYS A 194 -7.09 27.78 -3.70
N TRP A 195 -7.42 26.49 -3.63
CA TRP A 195 -7.67 25.68 -4.81
C TRP A 195 -8.96 26.12 -5.52
N PRO A 196 -8.94 26.32 -6.86
CA PRO A 196 -10.14 26.66 -7.63
C PRO A 196 -11.13 25.50 -7.65
N GLN A 197 -12.27 25.66 -6.99
CA GLN A 197 -13.30 24.60 -6.89
C GLN A 197 -13.86 24.17 -8.25
N GLN A 198 -13.74 25.01 -9.28
CA GLN A 198 -14.16 24.70 -10.65
C GLN A 198 -13.41 23.52 -11.27
N LEU A 199 -12.20 23.19 -10.77
CA LEU A 199 -11.39 22.08 -11.23
C LEU A 199 -11.75 20.75 -10.51
N ASP A 200 -12.43 20.83 -9.37
CA ASP A 200 -12.84 19.66 -8.59
C ASP A 200 -13.56 18.57 -9.39
N PRO A 201 -14.54 18.88 -10.26
CA PRO A 201 -15.24 17.85 -11.02
C PRO A 201 -14.31 16.99 -11.87
N SER A 202 -13.32 17.59 -12.54
CA SER A 202 -12.36 16.86 -13.39
C SER A 202 -11.47 15.93 -12.58
N PHE A 203 -10.94 16.43 -11.45
CA PHE A 203 -10.11 15.60 -10.56
C PHE A 203 -10.92 14.50 -9.88
N ASN A 204 -12.17 14.78 -9.47
CA ASN A 204 -13.05 13.79 -8.86
C ASN A 204 -13.43 12.67 -9.84
N LEU A 205 -13.69 12.98 -11.13
CA LEU A 205 -13.95 11.95 -12.14
C LEU A 205 -12.76 11.00 -12.31
N LEU A 206 -11.53 11.54 -12.34
CA LEU A 206 -10.33 10.70 -12.35
C LEU A 206 -10.16 9.91 -11.05
N ALA A 207 -10.40 10.55 -9.91
CA ALA A 207 -10.27 9.92 -8.59
C ALA A 207 -11.25 8.75 -8.40
N GLN A 208 -12.48 8.86 -8.90
CA GLN A 208 -13.49 7.79 -8.82
C GLN A 208 -13.05 6.51 -9.55
N ALA A 209 -12.27 6.63 -10.61
CA ALA A 209 -11.74 5.47 -11.32
C ALA A 209 -10.67 4.72 -10.49
N ASN A 210 -10.06 5.36 -9.49
CA ASN A 210 -8.95 4.76 -8.73
C ASN A 210 -9.35 3.44 -8.08
N ALA A 211 -10.35 3.44 -7.21
CA ALA A 211 -10.72 2.26 -6.43
C ALA A 211 -11.25 1.12 -7.33
N SER A 212 -12.19 1.42 -8.22
CA SER A 212 -12.86 0.40 -9.04
C SER A 212 -11.93 -0.24 -10.07
N VAL A 213 -11.19 0.58 -10.83
CA VAL A 213 -10.27 0.07 -11.85
C VAL A 213 -9.10 -0.68 -11.20
N ALA A 214 -8.60 -0.19 -10.07
CA ALA A 214 -7.51 -0.85 -9.35
C ALA A 214 -7.90 -2.24 -8.85
N VAL A 215 -9.07 -2.37 -8.22
CA VAL A 215 -9.57 -3.65 -7.71
C VAL A 215 -9.88 -4.64 -8.84
N PHE A 216 -10.46 -4.16 -9.95
CA PHE A 216 -10.70 -4.97 -11.13
C PHE A 216 -9.40 -5.50 -11.74
N ALA A 217 -8.40 -4.62 -11.92
CA ALA A 217 -7.08 -4.99 -12.41
C ALA A 217 -6.35 -5.97 -11.48
N ALA A 218 -6.55 -5.84 -10.16
CA ALA A 218 -6.06 -6.80 -9.17
C ALA A 218 -6.68 -8.19 -9.39
N GLY A 219 -7.98 -8.26 -9.64
CA GLY A 219 -8.69 -9.51 -9.99
C GLY A 219 -8.12 -10.16 -11.25
N ILE A 220 -7.93 -9.40 -12.34
CA ILE A 220 -7.29 -9.90 -13.56
C ILE A 220 -5.89 -10.45 -13.24
N THR A 221 -5.09 -9.70 -12.48
CA THR A 221 -3.75 -10.14 -12.10
C THR A 221 -3.78 -11.47 -11.36
N LEU A 222 -4.69 -11.64 -10.39
CA LEU A 222 -4.87 -12.91 -9.67
C LEU A 222 -5.24 -14.08 -10.60
N SER A 223 -5.99 -13.84 -11.67
CA SER A 223 -6.37 -14.87 -12.64
C SER A 223 -5.20 -15.43 -13.45
N THR A 224 -4.14 -14.65 -13.60
CA THR A 224 -2.95 -15.00 -14.42
C THR A 224 -1.85 -15.69 -13.63
N VAL A 225 -2.00 -15.79 -12.31
CA VAL A 225 -0.98 -16.29 -11.40
C VAL A 225 -1.20 -17.76 -11.07
N GLN A 226 -0.14 -18.55 -11.11
CA GLN A 226 -0.12 -19.90 -10.51
C GLN A 226 0.20 -19.79 -9.02
N ILE A 227 -0.79 -20.06 -8.18
CA ILE A 227 -0.61 -20.05 -6.73
C ILE A 227 0.16 -21.30 -6.30
N LYS A 228 1.38 -21.13 -5.82
CA LYS A 228 2.20 -22.18 -5.19
C LYS A 228 2.45 -21.77 -3.75
N ILE A 229 1.64 -22.28 -2.84
CA ILE A 229 1.79 -22.00 -1.40
C ILE A 229 3.06 -22.66 -0.91
N ASN A 230 4.04 -21.87 -0.49
CA ASN A 230 5.27 -22.31 0.15
C ASN A 230 5.44 -21.59 1.50
N GLY A 231 6.37 -22.08 2.34
CA GLY A 231 6.62 -21.50 3.66
C GLY A 231 6.96 -20.02 3.65
N GLN A 232 7.64 -19.55 2.60
CA GLN A 232 7.99 -18.14 2.43
C GLN A 232 6.76 -17.27 2.11
N ALA A 233 5.85 -17.75 1.27
CA ALA A 233 4.58 -17.05 0.98
C ALA A 233 3.70 -16.94 2.23
N VAL A 234 3.62 -18.01 3.03
CA VAL A 234 2.88 -18.00 4.30
C VAL A 234 3.51 -17.05 5.29
N MET A 235 4.84 -17.09 5.46
CA MET A 235 5.57 -16.17 6.36
C MET A 235 5.39 -14.73 5.92
N GLY A 236 5.53 -14.42 4.63
CA GLY A 236 5.31 -13.08 4.10
C GLY A 236 3.89 -12.57 4.35
N SER A 237 2.88 -13.44 4.16
CA SER A 237 1.48 -13.11 4.45
C SER A 237 1.25 -12.90 5.96
N PHE A 238 1.85 -13.71 6.82
CA PHE A 238 1.77 -13.55 8.27
C PHE A 238 2.38 -12.23 8.74
N LEU A 239 3.60 -11.92 8.29
CA LEU A 239 4.26 -10.66 8.63
C LEU A 239 3.43 -9.46 8.15
N LYS A 240 2.84 -9.56 6.98
CA LYS A 240 2.04 -8.49 6.38
C LYS A 240 0.71 -8.28 7.07
N LEU A 241 -0.06 -9.36 7.29
CA LEU A 241 -1.45 -9.26 7.75
C LEU A 241 -1.59 -9.26 9.29
N ILE A 242 -0.58 -9.72 10.00
CA ILE A 242 -0.62 -9.82 11.48
C ILE A 242 0.44 -8.91 12.10
N VAL A 243 1.72 -9.09 11.77
CA VAL A 243 2.80 -8.38 12.48
C VAL A 243 2.77 -6.89 12.18
N MET A 244 2.60 -6.48 10.94
CA MET A 244 2.59 -5.07 10.57
C MET A 244 1.42 -4.28 11.21
N PRO A 245 0.14 -4.69 11.09
CA PRO A 245 -0.94 -3.96 11.75
C PRO A 245 -0.84 -4.01 13.29
N LEU A 246 -0.33 -5.11 13.86
CA LEU A 246 -0.09 -5.22 15.30
C LEU A 246 0.99 -4.22 15.75
N ALA A 247 2.08 -4.08 15.02
CA ALA A 247 3.13 -3.11 15.31
C ALA A 247 2.60 -1.67 15.25
N LEU A 248 1.78 -1.34 14.23
CA LEU A 248 1.14 -0.03 14.11
C LEU A 248 0.17 0.23 15.27
N LEU A 249 -0.61 -0.78 15.68
CA LEU A 249 -1.52 -0.68 16.82
C LEU A 249 -0.75 -0.41 18.11
N ILE A 250 0.25 -1.23 18.43
CA ILE A 250 1.04 -1.11 19.67
C ILE A 250 1.72 0.27 19.74
N VAL A 251 2.43 0.65 18.69
CA VAL A 251 3.15 1.93 18.67
C VAL A 251 2.17 3.09 18.71
N GLY A 252 1.06 3.03 17.98
CA GLY A 252 0.02 4.07 18.01
C GLY A 252 -0.64 4.24 19.37
N LEU A 253 -0.88 3.15 20.11
CA LEU A 253 -1.39 3.20 21.50
C LEU A 253 -0.35 3.81 22.44
N ILE A 254 0.91 3.38 22.39
CA ILE A 254 2.00 3.92 23.24
C ILE A 254 2.12 5.43 23.07
N PHE A 255 2.06 5.93 21.85
CA PHE A 255 2.17 7.35 21.55
C PHE A 255 0.84 8.11 21.63
N LYS A 256 -0.23 7.45 22.11
CA LYS A 256 -1.57 8.05 22.28
C LYS A 256 -2.03 8.76 20.99
N MET A 257 -2.01 8.01 19.88
CA MET A 257 -2.52 8.49 18.60
C MET A 257 -4.04 8.68 18.70
N GLU A 258 -4.56 9.63 17.92
CA GLU A 258 -6.02 9.83 17.82
C GLU A 258 -6.69 8.52 17.34
N PRO A 259 -7.79 8.08 18.01
CA PRO A 259 -8.40 6.77 17.77
C PRO A 259 -8.77 6.48 16.30
N THR A 260 -9.33 7.47 15.59
CA THR A 260 -9.75 7.29 14.20
C THR A 260 -8.54 7.13 13.27
N ASN A 261 -7.51 7.95 13.48
CA ASN A 261 -6.25 7.86 12.73
C ASN A 261 -5.54 6.53 12.97
N LEU A 262 -5.54 6.05 14.23
CA LEU A 262 -4.97 4.75 14.58
C LEU A 262 -5.70 3.61 13.85
N LYS A 263 -7.04 3.60 13.88
CA LYS A 263 -7.83 2.60 13.14
C LYS A 263 -7.52 2.61 11.65
N MET A 264 -7.51 3.79 11.03
CA MET A 264 -7.17 3.93 9.61
C MET A 264 -5.76 3.40 9.32
N LEU A 265 -4.78 3.74 10.14
CA LEU A 265 -3.39 3.31 9.96
C LEU A 265 -3.23 1.79 10.14
N VAL A 266 -3.88 1.19 11.13
CA VAL A 266 -3.89 -0.27 11.35
C VAL A 266 -4.49 -1.00 10.14
N ILE A 267 -5.60 -0.50 9.58
CA ILE A 267 -6.19 -1.07 8.38
C ILE A 267 -5.29 -0.90 7.17
N CYS A 268 -4.60 0.25 7.00
CA CYS A 268 -3.58 0.42 5.97
C CYS A 268 -2.46 -0.63 6.10
N GLY A 269 -2.01 -0.89 7.32
CA GLY A 269 -1.03 -1.94 7.61
C GLY A 269 -1.52 -3.34 7.27
N ALA A 270 -2.81 -3.63 7.48
CA ALA A 270 -3.44 -4.91 7.18
C ALA A 270 -3.75 -5.12 5.69
N LEU A 271 -3.70 -4.08 4.83
CA LEU A 271 -3.92 -4.25 3.38
C LEU A 271 -2.99 -5.31 2.79
N PRO A 272 -3.39 -6.05 1.74
CA PRO A 272 -2.54 -7.03 1.07
C PRO A 272 -1.19 -6.45 0.60
N PRO A 273 -0.23 -7.30 0.22
CA PRO A 273 1.07 -6.90 -0.30
C PRO A 273 1.01 -5.95 -1.49
N ALA A 274 2.05 -5.11 -1.64
CA ALA A 274 2.12 -4.16 -2.74
C ALA A 274 2.39 -4.83 -4.09
N PHE A 275 1.56 -4.52 -5.10
CA PHE A 275 1.75 -4.99 -6.48
C PHE A 275 3.08 -4.53 -7.10
N SER A 276 3.58 -3.36 -6.70
CA SER A 276 4.88 -2.85 -7.16
C SER A 276 6.02 -3.81 -6.87
N GLY A 277 6.02 -4.49 -5.72
CA GLY A 277 7.00 -5.51 -5.37
C GLY A 277 6.99 -6.69 -6.34
N ILE A 278 5.81 -7.13 -6.79
CA ILE A 278 5.67 -8.22 -7.77
C ILE A 278 6.15 -7.79 -9.16
N ILE A 279 5.87 -6.55 -9.56
CA ILE A 279 6.37 -6.00 -10.83
C ILE A 279 7.90 -5.97 -10.82
N ILE A 280 8.49 -5.54 -9.71
CA ILE A 280 9.95 -5.53 -9.53
C ILE A 280 10.52 -6.97 -9.53
N ALA A 281 9.87 -7.91 -8.85
CA ALA A 281 10.21 -9.33 -8.88
C ALA A 281 10.23 -9.88 -10.31
N SER A 282 9.19 -9.60 -11.08
CA SER A 282 9.07 -10.02 -12.49
C SER A 282 10.19 -9.43 -13.36
N ARG A 283 10.54 -8.14 -13.18
CA ARG A 283 11.65 -7.51 -13.91
C ARG A 283 13.01 -8.14 -13.60
N ASN A 284 13.17 -8.69 -12.40
CA ASN A 284 14.39 -9.36 -11.96
C ASN A 284 14.34 -10.87 -12.15
N ASN A 285 13.26 -11.44 -12.72
CA ASN A 285 13.02 -12.88 -12.85
C ASN A 285 13.28 -13.67 -11.55
N THR A 286 13.01 -13.04 -10.41
CA THR A 286 13.33 -13.57 -9.09
C THR A 286 12.13 -13.44 -8.18
N TYR A 287 11.80 -14.51 -7.43
CA TYR A 287 10.78 -14.51 -6.39
C TYR A 287 9.32 -14.31 -6.87
N VAL A 288 9.07 -14.38 -8.18
CA VAL A 288 7.76 -14.09 -8.78
C VAL A 288 6.67 -15.02 -8.23
N ALA A 289 6.92 -16.34 -8.25
CA ALA A 289 5.94 -17.33 -7.80
C ALA A 289 5.61 -17.19 -6.31
N THR A 290 6.60 -16.95 -5.45
CA THR A 290 6.40 -16.74 -4.01
C THR A 290 5.66 -15.43 -3.74
N GLY A 291 6.05 -14.36 -4.41
CA GLY A 291 5.42 -13.05 -4.25
C GLY A 291 3.95 -13.04 -4.68
N THR A 292 3.65 -13.66 -5.82
CA THR A 292 2.27 -13.77 -6.30
C THR A 292 1.41 -14.68 -5.42
N SER A 293 2.00 -15.75 -4.87
CA SER A 293 1.30 -16.62 -3.91
C SER A 293 1.04 -15.89 -2.59
N SER A 294 1.99 -15.12 -2.08
CA SER A 294 1.80 -14.26 -0.90
C SER A 294 0.70 -13.22 -1.14
N LEU A 295 0.67 -12.58 -2.31
CA LEU A 295 -0.40 -11.65 -2.67
C LEU A 295 -1.76 -12.33 -2.68
N ALA A 296 -1.91 -13.47 -3.36
CA ALA A 296 -3.17 -14.19 -3.46
C ALA A 296 -3.67 -14.63 -2.09
N LEU A 297 -2.79 -15.26 -1.29
CA LEU A 297 -3.10 -15.71 0.06
C LEU A 297 -3.51 -14.54 0.96
N SER A 298 -2.72 -13.47 0.95
CA SER A 298 -3.00 -12.27 1.75
C SER A 298 -4.29 -11.58 1.34
N THR A 299 -4.60 -11.53 0.05
CA THR A 299 -5.84 -10.91 -0.43
C THR A 299 -7.07 -11.68 0.06
N ILE A 300 -7.03 -13.02 0.00
CA ILE A 300 -8.10 -13.87 0.51
C ILE A 300 -8.25 -13.72 2.02
N LEU A 301 -7.14 -13.80 2.77
CA LEU A 301 -7.15 -13.69 4.22
C LEU A 301 -7.55 -12.28 4.71
N PHE A 302 -7.19 -11.24 3.98
CA PHE A 302 -7.55 -9.86 4.33
C PHE A 302 -9.05 -9.66 4.47
N MET A 303 -9.86 -10.36 3.68
CA MET A 303 -11.33 -10.26 3.74
C MET A 303 -11.88 -10.63 5.12
N ALA A 304 -11.32 -11.65 5.75
CA ALA A 304 -11.70 -12.06 7.10
C ALA A 304 -10.98 -11.22 8.17
N LEU A 305 -9.72 -10.87 7.93
CA LEU A 305 -8.90 -10.17 8.92
C LEU A 305 -9.23 -8.68 9.03
N CYS A 306 -9.71 -8.02 7.98
CA CYS A 306 -10.06 -6.59 8.03
C CYS A 306 -11.12 -6.27 9.09
N PRO A 307 -12.28 -6.95 9.15
CA PRO A 307 -13.25 -6.76 10.24
C PRO A 307 -12.71 -7.11 11.61
N LEU A 308 -11.86 -8.15 11.70
CA LEU A 308 -11.24 -8.55 12.96
C LEU A 308 -10.26 -7.50 13.47
N TRP A 309 -9.48 -6.87 12.59
CA TRP A 309 -8.59 -5.77 12.96
C TRP A 309 -9.36 -4.53 13.42
N LEU A 310 -10.47 -4.18 12.78
CA LEU A 310 -11.34 -3.10 13.23
C LEU A 310 -11.86 -3.36 14.64
N TRP A 311 -12.42 -4.55 14.87
CA TRP A 311 -12.92 -4.95 16.18
C TRP A 311 -11.82 -4.98 17.25
N PHE A 312 -10.68 -5.59 16.93
CA PHE A 312 -9.55 -5.69 17.87
C PHE A 312 -8.96 -4.33 18.21
N THR A 313 -8.89 -3.43 17.24
CA THR A 313 -8.40 -2.06 17.46
C THR A 313 -9.37 -1.28 18.34
N ASP A 314 -10.70 -1.42 18.15
CA ASP A 314 -11.70 -0.80 19.03
C ASP A 314 -11.58 -1.30 20.45
N LEU A 315 -11.42 -2.61 20.64
CA LEU A 315 -11.23 -3.23 21.95
C LEU A 315 -9.94 -2.72 22.61
N ALA A 316 -8.84 -2.68 21.89
CA ALA A 316 -7.55 -2.22 22.40
C ALA A 316 -7.59 -0.74 22.81
N ILE A 317 -8.22 0.12 22.02
CA ILE A 317 -8.40 1.55 22.33
C ILE A 317 -9.26 1.70 23.58
N SER A 318 -10.37 0.98 23.70
CA SER A 318 -11.25 1.06 24.89
C SER A 318 -10.52 0.66 26.17
N TRP A 319 -9.70 -0.40 26.12
CA TRP A 319 -8.89 -0.83 27.26
C TRP A 319 -7.82 0.20 27.66
N PHE A 320 -7.18 0.82 26.69
CA PHE A 320 -6.10 1.78 26.94
C PHE A 320 -6.61 3.13 27.47
N HIS A 321 -7.87 3.48 27.22
CA HIS A 321 -8.51 4.68 27.77
C HIS A 321 -9.13 4.46 29.17
N THR A 322 -9.22 3.22 29.63
CA THR A 322 -9.72 2.87 30.97
C THR A 322 -8.62 2.76 32.04
N ILE A 323 -7.36 2.75 31.61
CA ILE A 323 -6.16 2.80 32.44
C ILE A 323 -5.56 4.21 32.42
#